data_6fbfaf2232b80b0a9b87474c24a0597d
#
_entry.id   6fbfaf2232b80b0a9b87474c24a0597d
#
_cell.length_a   1.000
_cell.length_b   1.000
_cell.length_c   1.000
_cell.angle_alpha   90.00
_cell.angle_beta   90.00
_cell.angle_gamma   90.00
#
_symmetry.space_group_name_H-M   'P 1'
#
loop_
_entity.id
_entity.type
_entity.pdbx_description
1 polymer ?
#
loop_
_entity_poly.entity_id
_entity_poly.type
_entity_poly.pdbx_seq_one_letter_code
_entity_poly.pdbx_strand_id
1 'polypeptide(L)'
;VEIYVKKCIVMFAKKNMSPEEIGATLTELFGVEIVSEITPGSWQIETSSFRLLVLLAEDQTWLRVLLPIVPMTQAQPFLEQFLEANFDQTQEVRYALYDGVVWGVYQHNSKTLVSTDLANAIARLITLHQAGLNDVFNQLTENRIRQIIQVAKQQGQSLQATMQNLGRFYTEGLLGELEQTPQAREQILAAWQQQLERLWDQM
;
A
#
# COMPACT_ATOMS: atom_id res chain seq x y z
N VAL A 1 -1.81 -35.66 23.39
CA VAL A 1 -2.14 -34.34 22.79
C VAL A 1 -1.67 -33.21 23.70
N GLU A 2 -1.97 -33.28 25.00
CA GLU A 2 -1.59 -32.25 26.01
C GLU A 2 -0.06 -32.10 26.18
N ILE A 3 0.72 -33.17 26.07
CA ILE A 3 2.16 -33.16 26.20
C ILE A 3 2.81 -32.50 24.98
N TYR A 4 2.24 -32.65 23.78
CA TYR A 4 2.73 -32.01 22.55
C TYR A 4 2.45 -30.49 22.56
N VAL A 5 1.29 -30.08 23.06
CA VAL A 5 0.92 -28.64 23.17
C VAL A 5 1.83 -27.93 24.19
N LYS A 6 2.12 -28.54 25.34
CA LYS A 6 3.07 -27.97 26.32
C LYS A 6 4.51 -27.90 25.79
N LYS A 7 4.94 -28.86 24.98
CA LYS A 7 6.29 -28.87 24.41
C LYS A 7 6.45 -27.85 23.28
N CYS A 8 5.40 -27.59 22.48
CA CYS A 8 5.38 -26.48 21.53
C CYS A 8 5.42 -25.11 22.19
N ILE A 9 4.70 -24.92 23.31
CA ILE A 9 4.68 -23.65 24.06
C ILE A 9 6.05 -23.32 24.67
N VAL A 10 6.83 -24.31 25.07
CA VAL A 10 8.18 -24.10 25.66
C VAL A 10 9.25 -23.87 24.59
N MET A 11 9.06 -24.33 23.34
CA MET A 11 10.02 -24.10 22.26
C MET A 11 9.95 -22.69 21.61
N PHE A 12 8.94 -21.88 21.94
CA PHE A 12 8.76 -20.52 21.42
C PHE A 12 8.81 -19.45 22.51
N ALA A 13 9.64 -19.61 23.53
CA ALA A 13 10.04 -18.49 24.38
C ALA A 13 10.99 -17.57 23.58
N LYS A 14 10.53 -17.03 22.42
CA LYS A 14 11.16 -15.86 21.80
C LYS A 14 10.98 -14.72 22.79
N LYS A 15 12.07 -14.10 23.15
CA LYS A 15 12.11 -12.94 24.04
C LYS A 15 11.28 -11.83 23.40
N ASN A 16 10.27 -11.33 24.13
CA ASN A 16 9.51 -10.17 23.73
C ASN A 16 10.44 -8.99 23.49
N MET A 17 10.15 -8.15 22.52
CA MET A 17 10.84 -6.86 22.42
C MET A 17 10.39 -5.95 23.59
N SER A 18 11.34 -5.48 24.38
CA SER A 18 11.09 -4.45 25.37
C SER A 18 10.92 -3.08 24.68
N PRO A 19 10.33 -2.07 25.35
CA PRO A 19 10.29 -0.70 24.83
C PRO A 19 11.67 -0.19 24.43
N GLU A 20 12.70 -0.50 25.21
CA GLU A 20 14.09 -0.10 24.94
C GLU A 20 14.63 -0.80 23.67
N GLU A 21 14.31 -2.08 23.48
CA GLU A 21 14.69 -2.83 22.27
C GLU A 21 13.97 -2.31 21.03
N ILE A 22 12.70 -1.88 21.16
CA ILE A 22 11.96 -1.19 20.07
C ILE A 22 12.66 0.12 19.73
N GLY A 23 12.93 0.98 20.71
CA GLY A 23 13.63 2.25 20.51
C GLY A 23 15.02 2.08 19.89
N ALA A 24 15.78 1.07 20.34
CA ALA A 24 17.08 0.73 19.79
C ALA A 24 16.99 0.29 18.32
N THR A 25 16.00 -0.55 17.98
CA THR A 25 15.76 -0.98 16.59
C THR A 25 15.40 0.21 15.70
N LEU A 26 14.55 1.13 16.17
CA LEU A 26 14.21 2.34 15.41
C LEU A 26 15.43 3.23 15.19
N THR A 27 16.26 3.39 16.22
CA THR A 27 17.50 4.17 16.13
C THR A 27 18.51 3.53 15.19
N GLU A 28 18.61 2.20 15.17
CA GLU A 28 19.45 1.47 14.21
C GLU A 28 18.99 1.67 12.76
N LEU A 29 17.67 1.65 12.53
CA LEU A 29 17.10 1.80 11.19
C LEU A 29 17.21 3.22 10.64
N PHE A 30 17.04 4.25 11.47
CA PHE A 30 16.87 5.63 11.02
C PHE A 30 17.93 6.58 11.49
N GLY A 31 18.68 6.23 12.52
CA GLY A 31 19.63 7.14 13.19
C GLY A 31 18.98 7.94 14.34
N VAL A 32 19.79 8.27 15.32
CA VAL A 32 19.36 8.94 16.57
C VAL A 32 18.76 10.33 16.34
N GLU A 33 19.20 11.02 15.29
CA GLU A 33 18.84 12.41 15.02
C GLU A 33 17.36 12.61 14.61
N ILE A 34 16.72 11.55 14.06
CA ILE A 34 15.36 11.65 13.50
C ILE A 34 14.34 10.77 14.23
N VAL A 35 14.79 10.01 15.25
CA VAL A 35 13.93 9.21 16.12
C VAL A 35 13.71 9.98 17.42
N SER A 36 12.47 10.28 17.75
CA SER A 36 12.08 10.96 18.97
C SER A 36 11.08 10.12 19.76
N GLU A 37 11.37 9.84 21.01
CA GLU A 37 10.37 9.28 21.93
C GLU A 37 9.55 10.44 22.52
N ILE A 38 8.28 10.55 22.11
CA ILE A 38 7.39 11.65 22.52
C ILE A 38 6.86 11.43 23.93
N THR A 39 6.47 10.19 24.23
CA THR A 39 6.07 9.69 25.53
C THR A 39 6.56 8.25 25.67
N PRO A 40 6.69 7.69 26.88
CA PRO A 40 7.10 6.31 27.06
C PRO A 40 6.27 5.35 26.20
N GLY A 41 6.95 4.61 25.31
CA GLY A 41 6.28 3.70 24.37
C GLY A 41 5.67 4.35 23.12
N SER A 42 5.98 5.62 22.85
CA SER A 42 5.50 6.34 21.66
C SER A 42 6.65 7.02 20.97
N TRP A 43 6.99 6.56 19.78
CA TRP A 43 8.08 7.10 18.97
C TRP A 43 7.57 7.75 17.70
N GLN A 44 8.22 8.83 17.30
CA GLN A 44 8.02 9.50 16.03
C GLN A 44 9.33 9.51 15.25
N ILE A 45 9.26 9.14 14.01
CA ILE A 45 10.34 9.24 13.04
C ILE A 45 9.91 10.27 12.00
N GLU A 46 10.63 11.38 11.91
CA GLU A 46 10.33 12.47 11.00
C GLU A 46 11.47 12.69 10.02
N THR A 47 11.17 12.47 8.74
CA THR A 47 12.08 12.68 7.62
C THR A 47 11.55 13.81 6.73
N SER A 48 12.32 14.22 5.73
CA SER A 48 11.84 15.16 4.70
C SER A 48 10.67 14.60 3.87
N SER A 49 10.49 13.28 3.84
CA SER A 49 9.54 12.59 2.94
C SER A 49 8.32 12.02 3.66
N PHE A 50 8.44 11.67 4.92
CA PHE A 50 7.35 11.06 5.69
C PHE A 50 7.49 11.27 7.19
N ARG A 51 6.36 11.09 7.89
CA ARG A 51 6.28 10.99 9.35
C ARG A 51 5.69 9.64 9.73
N LEU A 52 6.47 8.81 10.42
CA LEU A 52 6.07 7.48 10.89
C LEU A 52 5.89 7.51 12.41
N LEU A 53 4.83 6.87 12.88
CA LEU A 53 4.51 6.76 14.31
C LEU A 53 4.60 5.29 14.74
N VAL A 54 5.26 5.03 15.87
CA VAL A 54 5.32 3.71 16.51
C VAL A 54 4.72 3.86 17.90
N LEU A 55 3.63 3.14 18.18
CA LEU A 55 2.84 3.27 19.38
C LEU A 55 2.73 1.91 20.07
N LEU A 56 3.26 1.81 21.26
CA LEU A 56 3.05 0.67 22.16
C LEU A 56 1.84 0.97 23.05
N ALA A 57 0.94 0.02 23.20
CA ALA A 57 -0.20 0.16 24.12
C ALA A 57 0.27 0.34 25.57
N GLU A 58 -0.51 1.03 26.39
CA GLU A 58 -0.16 1.29 27.81
C GLU A 58 0.09 -0.02 28.62
N ASP A 59 -0.66 -1.08 28.31
CA ASP A 59 -0.48 -2.41 28.89
C ASP A 59 0.64 -3.23 28.21
N GLN A 60 1.36 -2.63 27.28
CA GLN A 60 2.45 -3.21 26.49
C GLN A 60 2.07 -4.51 25.74
N THR A 61 0.80 -4.75 25.47
CA THR A 61 0.35 -5.97 24.79
C THR A 61 0.41 -5.88 23.27
N TRP A 62 0.26 -4.66 22.69
CA TRP A 62 0.20 -4.41 21.26
C TRP A 62 1.09 -3.27 20.83
N LEU A 63 1.80 -3.49 19.73
CA LEU A 63 2.48 -2.44 18.98
C LEU A 63 1.65 -2.07 17.75
N ARG A 64 1.62 -0.79 17.45
CA ARG A 64 1.07 -0.24 16.20
C ARG A 64 2.11 0.65 15.53
N VAL A 65 2.34 0.43 14.24
CA VAL A 65 3.14 1.33 13.39
C VAL A 65 2.21 1.95 12.36
N LEU A 66 2.27 3.27 12.23
CA LEU A 66 1.37 4.06 11.41
C LEU A 66 2.17 4.97 10.47
N LEU A 67 1.78 4.97 9.20
CA LEU A 67 2.36 5.87 8.19
C LEU A 67 1.22 6.42 7.32
N PRO A 68 1.01 7.76 7.25
CA PRO A 68 -0.03 8.32 6.40
C PRO A 68 0.31 8.08 4.93
N ILE A 69 -0.65 7.66 4.13
CA ILE A 69 -0.49 7.40 2.70
C ILE A 69 -1.04 8.57 1.89
N VAL A 70 -2.36 8.80 1.97
CA VAL A 70 -3.03 9.89 1.24
C VAL A 70 -4.27 10.38 2.01
N PRO A 71 -4.71 11.63 1.81
CA PRO A 71 -6.00 12.12 2.30
C PRO A 71 -7.16 11.33 1.66
N MET A 72 -8.24 11.12 2.42
CA MET A 72 -9.46 10.45 1.96
C MET A 72 -10.05 11.10 0.71
N THR A 73 -9.99 12.41 0.59
CA THR A 73 -10.50 13.16 -0.57
C THR A 73 -9.86 12.71 -1.89
N GLN A 74 -8.60 12.26 -1.84
CA GLN A 74 -7.88 11.72 -3.00
C GLN A 74 -8.07 10.20 -3.13
N ALA A 75 -8.24 9.50 -2.00
CA ALA A 75 -8.36 8.04 -1.96
C ALA A 75 -9.75 7.52 -2.32
N GLN A 76 -10.79 8.36 -2.19
CA GLN A 76 -12.19 7.93 -2.31
C GLN A 76 -12.50 7.13 -3.59
N PRO A 77 -12.01 7.48 -4.79
CA PRO A 77 -12.26 6.71 -5.99
C PRO A 77 -11.59 5.34 -6.03
N PHE A 78 -10.64 5.08 -5.10
CA PHE A 78 -9.73 3.92 -5.10
C PHE A 78 -9.88 3.04 -3.85
N LEU A 79 -10.92 3.23 -3.04
CA LEU A 79 -11.09 2.49 -1.78
C LEU A 79 -11.21 0.98 -1.98
N GLU A 80 -11.87 0.56 -3.04
CA GLU A 80 -12.01 -0.86 -3.39
C GLU A 80 -10.63 -1.47 -3.66
N GLN A 81 -9.79 -0.80 -4.44
CA GLN A 81 -8.43 -1.24 -4.77
C GLN A 81 -7.52 -1.31 -3.53
N PHE A 82 -7.64 -0.34 -2.60
CA PHE A 82 -6.94 -0.41 -1.32
C PHE A 82 -7.36 -1.64 -0.50
N LEU A 83 -8.64 -1.99 -0.51
CA LEU A 83 -9.16 -3.18 0.17
C LEU A 83 -8.71 -4.46 -0.53
N GLU A 84 -8.74 -4.52 -1.87
CA GLU A 84 -8.22 -5.65 -2.64
C GLU A 84 -6.72 -5.85 -2.40
N ALA A 85 -5.93 -4.77 -2.37
CA ALA A 85 -4.50 -4.84 -2.07
C ALA A 85 -4.20 -5.43 -0.68
N ASN A 86 -5.10 -5.25 0.29
CA ASN A 86 -4.96 -5.85 1.61
C ASN A 86 -5.07 -7.38 1.62
N PHE A 87 -5.55 -7.99 0.54
CA PHE A 87 -5.74 -9.44 0.48
C PHE A 87 -4.40 -10.18 0.40
N ASP A 88 -3.47 -9.72 -0.46
CA ASP A 88 -2.17 -10.37 -0.64
C ASP A 88 -0.99 -9.41 -0.88
N GLN A 89 -1.24 -8.21 -1.45
CA GLN A 89 -0.17 -7.31 -1.89
C GLN A 89 0.52 -6.60 -0.73
N THR A 90 -0.21 -6.27 0.33
CA THR A 90 0.32 -5.54 1.49
C THR A 90 1.08 -6.44 2.46
N GLN A 91 0.90 -7.76 2.38
CA GLN A 91 1.50 -8.77 3.27
C GLN A 91 1.11 -8.56 4.73
N GLU A 92 2.06 -8.35 5.64
CA GLU A 92 1.84 -8.16 7.08
C GLU A 92 1.32 -6.77 7.46
N VAL A 93 1.41 -5.81 6.56
CA VAL A 93 0.85 -4.46 6.75
C VAL A 93 -0.49 -4.34 6.02
N ARG A 94 -1.22 -3.25 6.24
CA ARG A 94 -2.52 -3.04 5.59
C ARG A 94 -2.84 -1.56 5.44
N TYR A 95 -3.69 -1.25 4.48
CA TYR A 95 -4.33 0.05 4.41
C TYR A 95 -5.50 0.12 5.38
N ALA A 96 -5.64 1.24 6.07
CA ALA A 96 -6.77 1.52 6.94
C ALA A 96 -7.20 2.97 6.82
N LEU A 97 -8.50 3.22 6.94
CA LEU A 97 -9.06 4.57 6.93
C LEU A 97 -9.30 5.03 8.38
N TYR A 98 -8.72 6.17 8.76
CA TYR A 98 -8.98 6.81 10.03
C TYR A 98 -8.81 8.33 9.91
N ASP A 99 -9.76 9.08 10.49
CA ASP A 99 -9.76 10.55 10.57
C ASP A 99 -9.46 11.25 9.23
N GLY A 100 -10.15 10.79 8.17
CA GLY A 100 -10.02 11.39 6.83
C GLY A 100 -8.70 11.12 6.11
N VAL A 101 -7.90 10.16 6.60
CA VAL A 101 -6.61 9.76 6.00
C VAL A 101 -6.60 8.26 5.79
N VAL A 102 -6.08 7.82 4.65
CA VAL A 102 -5.68 6.42 4.42
C VAL A 102 -4.28 6.24 4.99
N TRP A 103 -4.16 5.31 5.92
CA TRP A 103 -2.94 4.96 6.62
C TRP A 103 -2.42 3.62 6.15
N GLY A 104 -1.11 3.47 6.06
CA GLY A 104 -0.44 2.19 6.17
C GLY A 104 -0.31 1.82 7.64
N VAL A 105 -0.74 0.61 8.01
CA VAL A 105 -0.82 0.16 9.39
C VAL A 105 -0.18 -1.21 9.56
N TYR A 106 0.71 -1.33 10.52
CA TYR A 106 1.15 -2.61 11.09
C TYR A 106 0.68 -2.72 12.52
N GLN A 107 0.14 -3.87 12.90
CA GLN A 107 -0.26 -4.17 14.28
C GLN A 107 0.24 -5.55 14.68
N HIS A 108 0.91 -5.64 15.82
CA HIS A 108 1.48 -6.90 16.28
C HIS A 108 1.39 -7.03 17.80
N ASN A 109 1.20 -8.27 18.26
CA ASN A 109 1.31 -8.57 19.69
C ASN A 109 2.77 -8.43 20.11
N SER A 110 3.06 -7.57 21.09
CA SER A 110 4.42 -7.29 21.55
C SER A 110 5.14 -8.54 22.07
N LYS A 111 4.40 -9.51 22.64
CA LYS A 111 4.96 -10.75 23.20
C LYS A 111 5.60 -11.67 22.15
N THR A 112 5.27 -11.51 20.90
CA THR A 112 5.80 -12.32 19.79
C THR A 112 6.58 -11.51 18.77
N LEU A 113 6.64 -10.19 18.95
CA LEU A 113 7.36 -9.28 18.07
C LEU A 113 8.88 -9.54 18.16
N VAL A 114 9.55 -9.54 17.03
CA VAL A 114 11.00 -9.55 16.92
C VAL A 114 11.48 -8.38 16.05
N SER A 115 12.74 -7.96 16.24
CA SER A 115 13.30 -6.78 15.55
C SER A 115 13.26 -6.90 14.03
N THR A 116 13.45 -8.10 13.49
CA THR A 116 13.37 -8.35 12.04
C THR A 116 11.96 -8.15 11.50
N ASP A 117 10.91 -8.58 12.23
CA ASP A 117 9.53 -8.40 11.79
C ASP A 117 9.14 -6.92 11.82
N LEU A 118 9.58 -6.20 12.88
CA LEU A 118 9.38 -4.75 12.97
C LEU A 118 10.07 -4.00 11.82
N ALA A 119 11.33 -4.34 11.53
CA ALA A 119 12.10 -3.71 10.45
C ALA A 119 11.47 -3.98 9.07
N ASN A 120 11.03 -5.22 8.81
CA ASN A 120 10.38 -5.60 7.55
C ASN A 120 9.04 -4.86 7.39
N ALA A 121 8.22 -4.81 8.43
CA ALA A 121 6.95 -4.10 8.40
C ALA A 121 7.13 -2.59 8.15
N ILE A 122 8.13 -1.96 8.77
CA ILE A 122 8.48 -0.57 8.54
C ILE A 122 8.92 -0.34 7.09
N ALA A 123 9.81 -1.18 6.56
CA ALA A 123 10.25 -1.10 5.17
C ALA A 123 9.07 -1.24 4.20
N ARG A 124 8.13 -2.15 4.49
CA ARG A 124 6.92 -2.33 3.69
C ARG A 124 6.01 -1.10 3.75
N LEU A 125 5.78 -0.54 4.94
CA LEU A 125 5.00 0.70 5.09
C LEU A 125 5.59 1.86 4.30
N ILE A 126 6.91 2.03 4.31
CA ILE A 126 7.61 3.05 3.52
C ILE A 126 7.40 2.82 2.02
N THR A 127 7.46 1.57 1.56
CA THR A 127 7.16 1.22 0.16
C THR A 127 5.74 1.61 -0.21
N LEU A 128 4.73 1.29 0.61
CA LEU A 128 3.33 1.69 0.37
C LEU A 128 3.16 3.21 0.36
N HIS A 129 3.84 3.93 1.24
CA HIS A 129 3.81 5.39 1.26
C HIS A 129 4.41 6.00 -0.01
N GLN A 130 5.56 5.48 -0.47
CA GLN A 130 6.21 5.94 -1.70
C GLN A 130 5.38 5.65 -2.95
N ALA A 131 4.70 4.52 -2.99
CA ALA A 131 3.76 4.18 -4.05
C ALA A 131 2.54 5.12 -4.05
N GLY A 132 2.05 5.49 -2.87
CA GLY A 132 0.91 6.40 -2.72
C GLY A 132 -0.31 5.90 -3.49
N LEU A 133 -0.83 6.72 -4.40
CA LEU A 133 -1.93 6.36 -5.31
C LEU A 133 -1.46 5.69 -6.61
N ASN A 134 -0.18 5.73 -6.95
CA ASN A 134 0.28 5.29 -8.27
C ASN A 134 0.01 3.82 -8.54
N ASP A 135 0.31 2.94 -7.58
CA ASP A 135 0.10 1.51 -7.75
C ASP A 135 -1.39 1.18 -7.88
N VAL A 136 -2.22 1.80 -7.05
CA VAL A 136 -3.68 1.64 -7.05
C VAL A 136 -4.28 2.17 -8.36
N PHE A 137 -3.82 3.32 -8.83
CA PHE A 137 -4.24 3.91 -10.11
C PHE A 137 -3.83 3.01 -11.29
N ASN A 138 -2.59 2.52 -11.31
CA ASN A 138 -2.10 1.64 -12.36
C ASN A 138 -2.91 0.34 -12.41
N GLN A 139 -3.23 -0.25 -11.26
CA GLN A 139 -4.04 -1.46 -11.17
C GLN A 139 -5.47 -1.24 -11.68
N LEU A 140 -6.11 -0.14 -11.29
CA LEU A 140 -7.44 0.23 -11.79
C LEU A 140 -7.43 0.41 -13.31
N THR A 141 -6.42 1.08 -13.84
CA THR A 141 -6.24 1.31 -15.27
C THR A 141 -6.04 -0.01 -16.01
N GLU A 142 -5.20 -0.91 -15.49
CA GLU A 142 -4.99 -2.24 -16.07
C GLU A 142 -6.27 -3.06 -16.09
N ASN A 143 -7.04 -3.10 -15.02
CA ASN A 143 -8.31 -3.81 -14.94
C ASN A 143 -9.31 -3.28 -15.98
N ARG A 144 -9.41 -1.97 -16.14
CA ARG A 144 -10.27 -1.35 -17.17
C ARG A 144 -9.82 -1.72 -18.58
N ILE A 145 -8.52 -1.72 -18.85
CA ILE A 145 -7.97 -2.12 -20.15
C ILE A 145 -8.27 -3.60 -20.43
N ARG A 146 -8.12 -4.49 -19.44
CA ARG A 146 -8.50 -5.90 -19.58
C ARG A 146 -9.98 -6.07 -19.93
N GLN A 147 -10.88 -5.32 -19.29
CA GLN A 147 -12.31 -5.34 -19.64
C GLN A 147 -12.56 -4.86 -21.07
N ILE A 148 -11.89 -3.79 -21.51
CA ILE A 148 -11.99 -3.31 -22.90
C ILE A 148 -11.53 -4.37 -23.88
N ILE A 149 -10.40 -5.06 -23.63
CA ILE A 149 -9.87 -6.13 -24.46
C ILE A 149 -10.88 -7.28 -24.53
N GLN A 150 -11.41 -7.70 -23.39
CA GLN A 150 -12.39 -8.79 -23.32
C GLN A 150 -13.63 -8.51 -24.18
N VAL A 151 -14.20 -7.31 -24.05
CA VAL A 151 -15.37 -6.91 -24.85
C VAL A 151 -15.02 -6.81 -26.33
N ALA A 152 -13.87 -6.22 -26.68
CA ALA A 152 -13.41 -6.09 -28.06
C ALA A 152 -13.21 -7.47 -28.71
N LYS A 153 -12.59 -8.42 -28.03
CA LYS A 153 -12.40 -9.80 -28.53
C LYS A 153 -13.71 -10.55 -28.68
N GLN A 154 -14.65 -10.39 -27.75
CA GLN A 154 -16.00 -10.96 -27.88
C GLN A 154 -16.76 -10.43 -29.10
N GLN A 155 -16.50 -9.17 -29.47
CA GLN A 155 -17.10 -8.54 -30.65
C GLN A 155 -16.31 -8.76 -31.94
N GLY A 156 -15.23 -9.54 -31.91
CA GLY A 156 -14.36 -9.79 -33.07
C GLY A 156 -13.57 -8.57 -33.54
N GLN A 157 -13.38 -7.57 -32.68
CA GLN A 157 -12.59 -6.39 -33.00
C GLN A 157 -11.09 -6.69 -32.96
N SER A 158 -10.34 -6.08 -33.87
CA SER A 158 -8.89 -6.14 -33.84
C SER A 158 -8.29 -5.14 -32.81
N LEU A 159 -7.04 -5.38 -32.41
CA LEU A 159 -6.29 -4.44 -31.57
C LEU A 159 -6.35 -3.02 -32.16
N GLN A 160 -6.07 -2.86 -33.44
CA GLN A 160 -6.05 -1.55 -34.11
C GLN A 160 -7.42 -0.84 -34.04
N ALA A 161 -8.52 -1.58 -34.28
CA ALA A 161 -9.86 -1.02 -34.17
C ALA A 161 -10.18 -0.59 -32.73
N THR A 162 -9.76 -1.41 -31.74
CA THR A 162 -9.94 -1.10 -30.31
C THR A 162 -9.14 0.14 -29.90
N MET A 163 -7.91 0.28 -30.37
CA MET A 163 -7.09 1.47 -30.12
C MET A 163 -7.72 2.76 -30.69
N GLN A 164 -8.26 2.69 -31.91
CA GLN A 164 -8.97 3.82 -32.53
C GLN A 164 -10.23 4.22 -31.74
N ASN A 165 -11.01 3.22 -31.28
CA ASN A 165 -12.19 3.47 -30.47
C ASN A 165 -11.81 4.07 -29.11
N LEU A 166 -10.75 3.58 -28.46
CA LEU A 166 -10.24 4.14 -27.21
C LEU A 166 -9.87 5.63 -27.38
N GLY A 167 -9.13 5.96 -28.44
CA GLY A 167 -8.77 7.34 -28.77
C GLY A 167 -10.01 8.23 -28.93
N ARG A 168 -11.04 7.76 -29.63
CA ARG A 168 -12.29 8.50 -29.81
C ARG A 168 -13.04 8.69 -28.49
N PHE A 169 -13.23 7.64 -27.68
CA PHE A 169 -13.91 7.72 -26.39
C PHE A 169 -13.20 8.66 -25.41
N TYR A 170 -11.88 8.67 -25.43
CA TYR A 170 -11.09 9.60 -24.63
C TYR A 170 -11.26 11.06 -25.09
N THR A 171 -11.29 11.30 -26.40
CA THR A 171 -11.50 12.63 -26.99
C THR A 171 -12.92 13.14 -26.71
N GLU A 172 -13.92 12.26 -26.68
CA GLU A 172 -15.31 12.56 -26.36
C GLU A 172 -15.58 12.73 -24.85
N GLY A 173 -14.54 12.58 -23.99
CA GLY A 173 -14.66 12.78 -22.54
C GLY A 173 -15.30 11.60 -21.77
N LEU A 174 -15.50 10.45 -22.42
CA LEU A 174 -16.13 9.27 -21.81
C LEU A 174 -15.20 8.49 -20.88
N LEU A 175 -13.89 8.74 -20.93
CA LEU A 175 -12.87 7.99 -20.17
C LEU A 175 -12.01 8.87 -19.23
N GLY A 176 -12.31 10.15 -19.09
CA GLY A 176 -11.50 11.05 -18.25
C GLY A 176 -12.18 12.40 -18.01
N GLU A 177 -11.69 13.15 -17.03
CA GLU A 177 -12.16 14.48 -16.72
C GLU A 177 -11.75 15.49 -17.80
N LEU A 178 -12.68 16.37 -18.19
CA LEU A 178 -12.50 17.37 -19.24
C LEU A 178 -11.52 18.50 -18.89
N GLU A 179 -11.08 18.58 -17.64
CA GLU A 179 -10.21 19.68 -17.13
C GLU A 179 -8.69 19.52 -17.39
N GLN A 180 -8.27 18.47 -18.09
CA GLN A 180 -6.87 18.23 -18.36
C GLN A 180 -6.36 19.03 -19.56
N THR A 181 -5.06 19.43 -19.50
CA THR A 181 -4.39 20.08 -20.64
C THR A 181 -4.27 19.14 -21.85
N PRO A 182 -4.27 19.65 -23.09
CA PRO A 182 -4.15 18.81 -24.30
C PRO A 182 -2.93 17.89 -24.26
N GLN A 183 -1.79 18.35 -23.74
CA GLN A 183 -0.55 17.56 -23.59
C GLN A 183 -0.69 16.42 -22.57
N ALA A 184 -1.34 16.69 -21.44
CA ALA A 184 -1.61 15.66 -20.44
C ALA A 184 -2.53 14.56 -20.99
N ARG A 185 -3.53 14.94 -21.79
CA ARG A 185 -4.44 14.00 -22.47
C ARG A 185 -3.69 13.08 -23.43
N GLU A 186 -2.80 13.63 -24.24
CA GLU A 186 -2.00 12.86 -25.21
C GLU A 186 -1.09 11.86 -24.50
N GLN A 187 -0.44 12.25 -23.40
CA GLN A 187 0.41 11.37 -22.61
C GLN A 187 -0.39 10.22 -21.97
N ILE A 188 -1.56 10.51 -21.42
CA ILE A 188 -2.44 9.49 -20.82
C ILE A 188 -2.94 8.52 -21.89
N LEU A 189 -3.38 9.03 -23.05
CA LEU A 189 -3.84 8.20 -24.16
C LEU A 189 -2.73 7.28 -24.67
N ALA A 190 -1.51 7.80 -24.82
CA ALA A 190 -0.35 7.00 -25.21
C ALA A 190 -0.03 5.90 -24.20
N ALA A 191 -0.12 6.20 -22.89
CA ALA A 191 0.06 5.21 -21.84
C ALA A 191 -1.01 4.10 -21.89
N TRP A 192 -2.26 4.45 -22.11
CA TRP A 192 -3.35 3.49 -22.29
C TRP A 192 -3.17 2.61 -23.51
N GLN A 193 -2.75 3.19 -24.65
CA GLN A 193 -2.49 2.44 -25.87
C GLN A 193 -1.35 1.44 -25.68
N GLN A 194 -0.25 1.87 -25.04
CA GLN A 194 0.88 0.99 -24.73
C GLN A 194 0.47 -0.19 -23.82
N GLN A 195 -0.37 0.06 -22.81
CA GLN A 195 -0.88 -0.99 -21.94
C GLN A 195 -1.82 -1.93 -22.69
N LEU A 196 -2.66 -1.42 -23.58
CA LEU A 196 -3.57 -2.21 -24.39
C LEU A 196 -2.80 -3.14 -25.34
N GLU A 197 -1.73 -2.66 -25.98
CA GLU A 197 -0.82 -3.51 -26.78
C GLU A 197 -0.19 -4.61 -25.93
N ARG A 198 0.36 -4.26 -24.76
CA ARG A 198 1.01 -5.21 -23.85
C ARG A 198 0.08 -6.33 -23.41
N LEU A 199 -1.18 -6.00 -23.09
CA LEU A 199 -2.15 -6.93 -22.52
C LEU A 199 -2.95 -7.71 -23.55
N TRP A 200 -2.98 -7.26 -24.82
CA TRP A 200 -3.80 -7.86 -25.88
C TRP A 200 -3.51 -9.35 -26.11
N ASP A 201 -2.23 -9.72 -26.16
CA ASP A 201 -1.81 -11.10 -26.41
C ASP A 201 -1.86 -11.99 -25.17
N GLN A 202 -2.09 -11.40 -23.97
CA GLN A 202 -2.18 -12.13 -22.72
C GLN A 202 -3.61 -12.63 -22.41
N MET A 203 -4.58 -12.18 -23.16
CA MET A 203 -6.00 -12.52 -23.02
C MET A 203 -6.54 -13.21 -24.27
#